data_6932629f09be0176e9fb5630b52999f2
#
_entry.id   6932629f09be0176e9fb5630b52999f2
#
_cell.length_a   1.000
_cell.length_b   1.000
_cell.length_c   1.000
_cell.angle_alpha   90.00
_cell.angle_beta   90.00
_cell.angle_gamma   90.00
#
_symmetry.space_group_name_H-M   'P 1'
#
loop_
_entity.id
_entity.type
_entity.pdbx_description
1 polymer ?
#
loop_
_entity_poly.entity_id
_entity_poly.type
_entity_poly.pdbx_seq_one_letter_code
_entity_poly.pdbx_strand_id
1 'polypeptide(L)'
;WSTYESSFNYCPTLTIALAVTGKFPGNLVLGYIVAQMLGGIFGATLAYLVYKVQMDAEPEPAVKLGVFSTGPSIDAPIWNVVTEIIGTALLLIGVLAFGYGEVGIQPGNGAFFVGLLIVLLGMATGGATGCALNPARDLGPRIAHAILPIKGKGGSNWKYSWIPVVGPIIGAVLGAVIFDAFIAAVV
;
A
#
# COMPACT_ATOMS: atom_id res chain seq x y z
N TRP A 1 -6.02 -17.90 15.62
CA TRP A 1 -4.92 -17.03 15.18
C TRP A 1 -4.56 -17.28 13.72
N SER A 2 -4.35 -18.53 13.27
CA SER A 2 -3.85 -18.85 11.93
C SER A 2 -4.78 -18.46 10.76
N THR A 3 -6.08 -18.39 10.97
CA THR A 3 -7.07 -18.05 9.92
C THR A 3 -7.26 -16.55 9.75
N TYR A 4 -6.93 -15.74 10.75
CA TYR A 4 -7.12 -14.29 10.70
C TYR A 4 -5.97 -13.59 9.97
N GLU A 5 -4.74 -14.10 10.13
CA GLU A 5 -3.53 -13.52 9.54
C GLU A 5 -3.45 -13.68 8.01
N SER A 6 -3.99 -14.76 7.46
CA SER A 6 -3.97 -15.00 6.00
C SER A 6 -4.92 -14.10 5.22
N SER A 7 -5.98 -13.58 5.86
CA SER A 7 -7.04 -12.84 5.19
C SER A 7 -6.72 -11.38 4.88
N PHE A 8 -5.67 -10.79 5.48
CA PHE A 8 -5.34 -9.36 5.35
C PHE A 8 -4.01 -9.06 4.66
N ASN A 9 -3.29 -10.07 4.16
CA ASN A 9 -1.98 -9.91 3.54
C ASN A 9 -2.07 -9.46 2.07
N TYR A 10 -2.69 -8.30 1.83
CA TYR A 10 -2.79 -7.72 0.47
C TYR A 10 -1.65 -6.77 0.12
N CYS A 11 -0.66 -6.63 0.99
CA CYS A 11 0.35 -5.58 0.89
C CYS A 11 1.72 -6.12 1.28
N PRO A 12 2.77 -5.91 0.45
CA PRO A 12 4.14 -6.29 0.80
C PRO A 12 4.61 -5.74 2.15
N THR A 13 4.21 -4.51 2.49
CA THR A 13 4.60 -3.88 3.76
C THR A 13 4.05 -4.62 4.97
N LEU A 14 2.77 -5.04 4.93
CA LEU A 14 2.15 -5.83 5.99
C LEU A 14 2.83 -7.21 6.09
N THR A 15 3.04 -7.88 4.96
CA THR A 15 3.72 -9.19 4.92
C THR A 15 5.10 -9.12 5.55
N ILE A 16 5.91 -8.08 5.22
CA ILE A 16 7.25 -7.88 5.77
C ILE A 16 7.18 -7.57 7.27
N ALA A 17 6.31 -6.64 7.69
CA ALA A 17 6.18 -6.25 9.08
C ALA A 17 5.76 -7.42 9.98
N LEU A 18 4.79 -8.22 9.56
CA LEU A 18 4.37 -9.41 10.29
C LEU A 18 5.47 -10.49 10.34
N ALA A 19 6.27 -10.63 9.28
CA ALA A 19 7.40 -11.56 9.28
C ALA A 19 8.51 -11.10 10.24
N VAL A 20 8.83 -9.81 10.27
CA VAL A 20 9.83 -9.23 11.18
C VAL A 20 9.41 -9.39 12.65
N THR A 21 8.11 -9.27 12.95
CA THR A 21 7.57 -9.45 14.31
C THR A 21 7.21 -10.91 14.65
N GLY A 22 7.61 -11.87 13.79
CA GLY A 22 7.39 -13.30 14.04
C GLY A 22 5.95 -13.78 13.90
N LYS A 23 5.06 -12.94 13.35
CA LYS A 23 3.62 -13.22 13.17
C LYS A 23 3.29 -13.83 11.80
N PHE A 24 4.28 -13.94 10.91
CA PHE A 24 4.12 -14.52 9.57
C PHE A 24 5.33 -15.37 9.20
N PRO A 25 5.14 -16.55 8.56
CA PRO A 25 6.24 -17.43 8.18
C PRO A 25 7.17 -16.79 7.14
N GLY A 26 8.47 -16.63 7.49
CA GLY A 26 9.45 -15.94 6.65
C GLY A 26 9.67 -16.60 5.28
N ASN A 27 9.52 -17.92 5.18
CA ASN A 27 9.67 -18.68 3.93
C ASN A 27 8.55 -18.38 2.91
N LEU A 28 7.43 -17.83 3.33
CA LEU A 28 6.31 -17.47 2.46
C LEU A 28 6.36 -16.02 1.97
N VAL A 29 7.16 -15.16 2.60
CA VAL A 29 7.21 -13.71 2.32
C VAL A 29 7.43 -13.42 0.84
N LEU A 30 8.43 -14.06 0.22
CA LEU A 30 8.75 -13.81 -1.19
C LEU A 30 7.59 -14.21 -2.11
N GLY A 31 6.98 -15.37 -1.86
CA GLY A 31 5.83 -15.84 -2.65
C GLY A 31 4.64 -14.89 -2.59
N TYR A 32 4.34 -14.37 -1.39
CA TYR A 32 3.28 -13.38 -1.20
C TYR A 32 3.58 -12.07 -1.91
N ILE A 33 4.81 -11.54 -1.80
CA ILE A 33 5.20 -10.29 -2.47
C ILE A 33 5.06 -10.44 -4.00
N VAL A 34 5.54 -11.55 -4.57
CA VAL A 34 5.41 -11.82 -6.01
C VAL A 34 3.93 -11.88 -6.43
N ALA A 35 3.10 -12.60 -5.69
CA ALA A 35 1.66 -12.70 -5.99
C ALA A 35 0.96 -11.33 -5.89
N GLN A 36 1.28 -10.52 -4.88
CA GLN A 36 0.74 -9.17 -4.69
C GLN A 36 1.17 -8.23 -5.83
N MET A 37 2.43 -8.29 -6.25
CA MET A 37 2.93 -7.50 -7.38
C MET A 37 2.25 -7.88 -8.70
N LEU A 38 2.14 -9.19 -8.98
CA LEU A 38 1.44 -9.68 -10.17
C LEU A 38 -0.04 -9.29 -10.15
N GLY A 39 -0.68 -9.39 -8.98
CA GLY A 39 -2.06 -8.93 -8.77
C GLY A 39 -2.23 -7.44 -9.07
N GLY A 40 -1.29 -6.60 -8.62
CA GLY A 40 -1.27 -5.16 -8.90
C GLY A 40 -1.14 -4.86 -10.40
N ILE A 41 -0.23 -5.55 -11.10
CA ILE A 41 -0.05 -5.41 -12.55
C ILE A 41 -1.33 -5.85 -13.30
N PHE A 42 -1.87 -7.00 -12.94
CA PHE A 42 -3.06 -7.55 -13.58
C PHE A 42 -4.29 -6.66 -13.33
N GLY A 43 -4.52 -6.24 -12.08
CA GLY A 43 -5.62 -5.35 -11.74
C GLY A 43 -5.55 -4.01 -12.47
N ALA A 44 -4.36 -3.41 -12.58
CA ALA A 44 -4.14 -2.19 -13.34
C ALA A 44 -4.41 -2.38 -14.85
N THR A 45 -4.05 -3.55 -15.39
CA THR A 45 -4.34 -3.88 -16.80
C THR A 45 -5.85 -3.99 -17.03
N LEU A 46 -6.58 -4.63 -16.12
CA LEU A 46 -8.05 -4.69 -16.20
C LEU A 46 -8.68 -3.29 -16.09
N ALA A 47 -8.20 -2.46 -15.16
CA ALA A 47 -8.66 -1.08 -15.03
C ALA A 47 -8.43 -0.29 -16.33
N TYR A 48 -7.28 -0.44 -16.97
CA TYR A 48 -7.02 0.16 -18.28
C TYR A 48 -8.02 -0.29 -19.34
N LEU A 49 -8.34 -1.57 -19.40
CA LEU A 49 -9.32 -2.08 -20.39
C LEU A 49 -10.72 -1.51 -20.15
N VAL A 50 -11.14 -1.39 -18.89
CA VAL A 50 -12.44 -0.80 -18.52
C VAL A 50 -12.51 0.68 -18.90
N TYR A 51 -11.44 1.43 -18.65
CA TYR A 51 -11.39 2.89 -18.87
C TYR A 51 -10.66 3.29 -20.14
N LYS A 52 -10.48 2.35 -21.09
CA LYS A 52 -9.66 2.60 -22.29
C LYS A 52 -10.09 3.84 -23.08
N VAL A 53 -11.38 4.04 -23.29
CA VAL A 53 -11.89 5.18 -24.07
C VAL A 53 -11.62 6.50 -23.37
N GLN A 54 -11.81 6.56 -22.04
CA GLN A 54 -11.53 7.74 -21.23
C GLN A 54 -10.02 8.03 -21.20
N MET A 55 -9.20 6.99 -21.07
CA MET A 55 -7.74 7.10 -21.10
C MET A 55 -7.21 7.62 -22.45
N ASP A 56 -7.80 7.16 -23.55
CA ASP A 56 -7.41 7.62 -24.89
C ASP A 56 -7.86 9.07 -25.14
N ALA A 57 -8.97 9.51 -24.54
CA ALA A 57 -9.51 10.86 -24.67
C ALA A 57 -8.80 11.88 -23.75
N GLU A 58 -8.21 11.45 -22.64
CA GLU A 58 -7.49 12.32 -21.69
C GLU A 58 -6.26 12.93 -22.37
N PRO A 59 -6.10 14.27 -22.42
CA PRO A 59 -4.93 14.90 -23.04
C PRO A 59 -3.70 14.89 -22.12
N GLU A 60 -3.87 14.91 -20.79
CA GLU A 60 -2.81 15.12 -19.83
C GLU A 60 -2.12 13.81 -19.42
N PRO A 61 -0.81 13.62 -19.73
CA PRO A 61 -0.08 12.40 -19.34
C PRO A 61 0.00 12.17 -17.84
N ALA A 62 0.05 13.26 -17.04
CA ALA A 62 0.12 13.17 -15.59
C ALA A 62 -1.18 12.59 -14.99
N VAL A 63 -2.34 12.94 -15.54
CA VAL A 63 -3.64 12.39 -15.14
C VAL A 63 -3.69 10.90 -15.45
N LYS A 64 -3.22 10.48 -16.62
CA LYS A 64 -3.13 9.06 -17.00
C LYS A 64 -2.26 8.28 -16.03
N LEU A 65 -1.07 8.79 -15.68
CA LEU A 65 -0.19 8.17 -14.71
C LEU A 65 -0.83 8.10 -13.32
N GLY A 66 -1.55 9.15 -12.91
CA GLY A 66 -2.25 9.23 -11.63
C GLY A 66 -3.32 8.16 -11.41
N VAL A 67 -3.87 7.57 -12.48
CA VAL A 67 -4.78 6.42 -12.39
C VAL A 67 -4.05 5.15 -11.95
N PHE A 68 -2.77 5.02 -12.30
CA PHE A 68 -1.97 3.82 -12.01
C PHE A 68 -1.18 3.95 -10.70
N SER A 69 -0.46 5.04 -10.52
CA SER A 69 0.52 5.19 -9.46
C SER A 69 0.40 6.53 -8.76
N THR A 70 0.95 6.59 -7.56
CA THR A 70 0.99 7.81 -6.76
C THR A 70 2.13 8.72 -7.21
N GLY A 71 2.02 9.99 -6.83
CA GLY A 71 3.03 10.99 -7.07
C GLY A 71 2.93 12.11 -6.06
N PRO A 72 3.98 12.86 -5.82
CA PRO A 72 3.99 13.94 -4.88
C PRO A 72 3.31 15.19 -5.48
N SER A 73 2.57 15.93 -4.66
CA SER A 73 2.10 17.27 -5.03
C SER A 73 3.28 18.26 -5.13
N ILE A 74 4.30 18.06 -4.31
CA ILE A 74 5.54 18.83 -4.30
C ILE A 74 6.71 17.84 -4.28
N ASP A 75 7.67 17.98 -5.20
CA ASP A 75 8.87 17.14 -5.28
C ASP A 75 9.83 17.47 -4.12
N ALA A 76 9.60 16.86 -2.97
CA ALA A 76 10.40 16.96 -1.76
C ALA A 76 10.68 15.55 -1.21
N PRO A 77 11.64 14.79 -1.78
CA PRO A 77 11.78 13.35 -1.56
C PRO A 77 11.85 12.94 -0.09
N ILE A 78 12.59 13.66 0.74
CA ILE A 78 12.72 13.37 2.18
C ILE A 78 11.36 13.47 2.87
N TRP A 79 10.62 14.56 2.65
CA TRP A 79 9.31 14.76 3.27
C TRP A 79 8.25 13.81 2.71
N ASN A 80 8.35 13.46 1.43
CA ASN A 80 7.47 12.48 0.82
C ASN A 80 7.70 11.09 1.43
N VAL A 81 8.96 10.69 1.68
CA VAL A 81 9.26 9.46 2.44
C VAL A 81 8.71 9.51 3.85
N VAL A 82 8.88 10.62 4.57
CA VAL A 82 8.35 10.79 5.93
C VAL A 82 6.82 10.66 5.96
N THR A 83 6.12 11.24 4.99
CA THR A 83 4.66 11.09 4.86
C THR A 83 4.25 9.62 4.68
N GLU A 84 4.92 8.89 3.81
CA GLU A 84 4.64 7.46 3.57
C GLU A 84 4.99 6.60 4.80
N ILE A 85 6.07 6.93 5.53
CA ILE A 85 6.43 6.25 6.79
C ILE A 85 5.31 6.44 7.82
N ILE A 86 4.91 7.69 8.07
CA ILE A 86 3.87 8.00 9.08
C ILE A 86 2.54 7.34 8.70
N GLY A 87 2.09 7.51 7.46
CA GLY A 87 0.84 6.93 6.99
C GLY A 87 0.81 5.41 7.13
N THR A 88 1.91 4.74 6.77
CA THR A 88 1.98 3.28 6.84
C THR A 88 2.15 2.78 8.28
N ALA A 89 2.88 3.50 9.13
CA ALA A 89 2.97 3.16 10.56
C ALA A 89 1.59 3.20 11.23
N LEU A 90 0.80 4.25 10.97
CA LEU A 90 -0.57 4.35 11.47
C LEU A 90 -1.47 3.25 10.92
N LEU A 91 -1.31 2.89 9.63
CA LEU A 91 -2.02 1.75 9.05
C LEU A 91 -1.74 0.46 9.82
N LEU A 92 -0.47 0.15 10.07
CA LEU A 92 -0.08 -1.09 10.75
C LEU A 92 -0.55 -1.12 12.21
N ILE A 93 -0.40 -0.01 12.94
CA ILE A 93 -0.92 0.10 14.32
C ILE A 93 -2.43 -0.17 14.32
N GLY A 94 -3.20 0.45 13.42
CA GLY A 94 -4.64 0.25 13.33
C GLY A 94 -5.03 -1.19 12.97
N VAL A 95 -4.38 -1.79 11.96
CA VAL A 95 -4.63 -3.18 11.54
C VAL A 95 -4.36 -4.15 12.68
N LEU A 96 -3.24 -3.99 13.40
CA LEU A 96 -2.90 -4.84 14.54
C LEU A 96 -3.85 -4.63 15.71
N ALA A 97 -4.25 -3.38 16.00
CA ALA A 97 -5.21 -3.06 17.04
C ALA A 97 -6.59 -3.67 16.78
N PHE A 98 -7.06 -3.67 15.52
CA PHE A 98 -8.34 -4.28 15.16
C PHE A 98 -8.38 -5.79 15.38
N GLY A 99 -7.24 -6.48 15.33
CA GLY A 99 -7.13 -7.91 15.56
C GLY A 99 -6.74 -8.30 16.99
N TYR A 100 -6.57 -7.32 17.89
CA TYR A 100 -6.01 -7.59 19.21
C TYR A 100 -7.08 -7.96 20.26
N GLY A 101 -6.88 -9.13 20.90
CA GLY A 101 -7.63 -9.56 22.08
C GLY A 101 -9.13 -9.84 21.84
N GLU A 102 -9.87 -9.98 22.94
CA GLU A 102 -11.32 -10.21 22.93
C GLU A 102 -12.13 -8.95 22.59
N VAL A 103 -11.53 -7.78 22.74
CA VAL A 103 -12.11 -6.47 22.37
C VAL A 103 -11.91 -6.13 20.90
N GLY A 104 -11.20 -6.99 20.16
CA GLY A 104 -11.00 -6.81 18.72
C GLY A 104 -12.30 -6.88 17.94
N ILE A 105 -12.23 -6.39 16.71
CA ILE A 105 -13.39 -6.42 15.81
C ILE A 105 -13.80 -7.86 15.54
N GLN A 106 -15.10 -8.14 15.65
CA GLN A 106 -15.68 -9.46 15.42
C GLN A 106 -15.19 -10.08 14.09
N PRO A 107 -14.93 -11.40 14.06
CA PRO A 107 -14.54 -12.09 12.85
C PRO A 107 -15.49 -11.78 11.69
N GLY A 108 -14.93 -11.44 10.51
CA GLY A 108 -15.66 -11.04 9.32
C GLY A 108 -15.79 -9.52 9.13
N ASN A 109 -15.74 -8.71 10.16
CA ASN A 109 -15.86 -7.25 10.03
C ASN A 109 -14.51 -6.53 9.85
N GLY A 110 -13.40 -7.19 10.13
CA GLY A 110 -12.06 -6.58 10.09
C GLY A 110 -11.73 -5.91 8.75
N ALA A 111 -12.08 -6.55 7.63
CA ALA A 111 -11.84 -5.98 6.30
C ALA A 111 -12.55 -4.64 6.09
N PHE A 112 -13.77 -4.48 6.60
CA PHE A 112 -14.52 -3.23 6.53
C PHE A 112 -13.83 -2.10 7.31
N PHE A 113 -13.39 -2.36 8.53
CA PHE A 113 -12.69 -1.37 9.36
C PHE A 113 -11.31 -1.01 8.81
N VAL A 114 -10.57 -1.99 8.25
CA VAL A 114 -9.32 -1.71 7.54
C VAL A 114 -9.60 -0.84 6.31
N GLY A 115 -10.68 -1.10 5.57
CA GLY A 115 -11.10 -0.25 4.45
C GLY A 115 -11.38 1.18 4.90
N LEU A 116 -12.11 1.40 6.01
CA LEU A 116 -12.33 2.73 6.58
C LEU A 116 -11.03 3.41 7.00
N LEU A 117 -10.11 2.67 7.62
CA LEU A 117 -8.80 3.20 8.01
C LEU A 117 -8.02 3.67 6.76
N ILE A 118 -8.04 2.89 5.67
CA ILE A 118 -7.40 3.29 4.41
C ILE A 118 -8.04 4.55 3.84
N VAL A 119 -9.36 4.69 3.91
CA VAL A 119 -10.06 5.93 3.50
C VAL A 119 -9.59 7.12 4.34
N LEU A 120 -9.54 6.98 5.66
CA LEU A 120 -9.06 8.04 6.56
C LEU A 120 -7.61 8.44 6.25
N LEU A 121 -6.72 7.48 6.07
CA LEU A 121 -5.32 7.73 5.72
C LEU A 121 -5.20 8.36 4.32
N GLY A 122 -6.02 7.93 3.37
CA GLY A 122 -6.10 8.53 2.04
C GLY A 122 -6.49 10.01 2.10
N MET A 123 -7.46 10.36 2.95
CA MET A 123 -7.85 11.76 3.17
C MET A 123 -6.76 12.56 3.89
N ALA A 124 -6.04 11.96 4.84
CA ALA A 124 -5.02 12.63 5.64
C ALA A 124 -3.70 12.84 4.88
N THR A 125 -3.23 11.85 4.13
CA THR A 125 -1.89 11.86 3.50
C THR A 125 -1.92 11.95 1.98
N GLY A 126 -3.09 11.73 1.36
CA GLY A 126 -3.25 11.72 -0.09
C GLY A 126 -2.90 13.04 -0.76
N GLY A 127 -3.15 14.16 -0.10
CA GLY A 127 -2.78 15.47 -0.61
C GLY A 127 -1.28 15.69 -0.77
N ALA A 128 -0.44 15.01 0.02
CA ALA A 128 1.01 15.16 -0.05
C ALA A 128 1.68 14.23 -1.08
N THR A 129 1.30 12.94 -1.08
CA THR A 129 2.01 11.88 -1.84
C THR A 129 1.10 11.01 -2.69
N GLY A 130 -0.22 11.20 -2.60
CA GLY A 130 -1.20 10.30 -3.21
C GLY A 130 -1.49 9.05 -2.37
N CYS A 131 -0.94 8.96 -1.14
CA CYS A 131 -1.22 7.87 -0.18
C CYS A 131 -0.90 6.48 -0.79
N ALA A 132 0.37 6.18 -0.96
CA ALA A 132 0.76 4.89 -1.54
C ALA A 132 0.57 3.74 -0.54
N LEU A 133 1.20 3.82 0.63
CA LEU A 133 1.16 2.86 1.75
C LEU A 133 1.51 1.40 1.39
N ASN A 134 1.60 1.09 0.11
CA ASN A 134 1.67 -0.27 -0.41
C ASN A 134 2.51 -0.31 -1.69
N PRO A 135 3.68 -0.96 -1.69
CA PRO A 135 4.50 -1.11 -2.89
C PRO A 135 3.78 -1.77 -4.07
N ALA A 136 2.95 -2.78 -3.82
CA ALA A 136 2.22 -3.45 -4.89
C ALA A 136 1.11 -2.57 -5.50
N ARG A 137 0.51 -1.67 -4.69
CA ARG A 137 -0.49 -0.69 -5.14
C ARG A 137 0.11 0.42 -5.99
N ASP A 138 1.42 0.72 -5.83
CA ASP A 138 2.09 1.75 -6.64
C ASP A 138 2.97 1.14 -7.74
N LEU A 139 3.95 0.32 -7.36
CA LEU A 139 4.96 -0.20 -8.30
C LEU A 139 4.34 -1.18 -9.32
N GLY A 140 3.40 -2.03 -8.91
CA GLY A 140 2.71 -2.95 -9.83
C GLY A 140 1.98 -2.21 -10.96
N PRO A 141 1.05 -1.31 -10.65
CA PRO A 141 0.38 -0.48 -11.65
C PRO A 141 1.34 0.44 -12.43
N ARG A 142 2.41 0.93 -11.83
CA ARG A 142 3.44 1.73 -12.53
C ARG A 142 4.14 0.93 -13.61
N ILE A 143 4.43 -0.34 -13.35
CA ILE A 143 4.95 -1.29 -14.34
C ILE A 143 3.90 -1.50 -15.45
N ALA A 144 2.65 -1.72 -15.08
CA ALA A 144 1.57 -1.84 -16.07
C ALA A 144 1.46 -0.59 -16.96
N HIS A 145 1.49 0.61 -16.36
CA HIS A 145 1.53 1.87 -17.13
C HIS A 145 2.71 1.94 -18.10
N ALA A 146 3.89 1.47 -17.69
CA ALA A 146 5.07 1.47 -18.55
C ALA A 146 4.91 0.55 -19.76
N ILE A 147 4.28 -0.62 -19.59
CA ILE A 147 4.14 -1.68 -20.61
C ILE A 147 2.93 -1.44 -21.52
N LEU A 148 1.80 -1.00 -20.96
CA LEU A 148 0.55 -0.89 -21.70
C LEU A 148 0.60 0.16 -22.81
N PRO A 149 -0.05 -0.08 -23.96
CA PRO A 149 -0.05 0.82 -25.12
C PRO A 149 -1.05 1.96 -24.93
N ILE A 150 -0.89 2.76 -23.88
CA ILE A 150 -1.76 3.90 -23.56
C ILE A 150 -1.38 5.07 -24.45
N LYS A 151 -2.31 5.57 -25.24
CA LYS A 151 -2.10 6.68 -26.15
C LYS A 151 -1.69 7.94 -25.40
N GLY A 152 -0.55 8.53 -25.72
CA GLY A 152 -0.08 9.79 -25.12
C GLY A 152 0.21 9.72 -23.61
N LYS A 153 0.63 8.55 -23.09
CA LYS A 153 0.81 8.33 -21.63
C LYS A 153 2.00 9.06 -20.98
N GLY A 154 2.99 9.47 -21.78
CA GLY A 154 4.23 10.05 -21.24
C GLY A 154 5.10 9.04 -20.47
N GLY A 155 5.91 9.53 -19.54
CA GLY A 155 6.77 8.73 -18.69
C GLY A 155 6.04 8.17 -17.46
N SER A 156 6.61 7.09 -16.86
CA SER A 156 6.03 6.44 -15.67
C SER A 156 6.61 6.93 -14.34
N ASN A 157 7.31 8.07 -14.33
CA ASN A 157 7.92 8.71 -13.15
C ASN A 157 8.74 7.73 -12.27
N TRP A 158 9.67 7.01 -12.87
CA TRP A 158 10.52 6.04 -12.17
C TRP A 158 11.41 6.67 -11.10
N LYS A 159 11.77 7.95 -11.26
CA LYS A 159 12.56 8.69 -10.27
C LYS A 159 11.87 8.73 -8.90
N TYR A 160 10.54 8.73 -8.86
CA TYR A 160 9.76 8.74 -7.63
C TYR A 160 9.47 7.34 -7.08
N SER A 161 9.54 6.28 -7.89
CA SER A 161 9.02 4.94 -7.59
C SER A 161 9.60 4.27 -6.34
N TRP A 162 10.76 4.67 -5.88
CA TRP A 162 11.40 4.13 -4.69
C TRP A 162 10.71 4.60 -3.39
N ILE A 163 10.11 5.80 -3.39
CA ILE A 163 9.46 6.39 -2.21
C ILE A 163 8.28 5.53 -1.73
N PRO A 164 7.30 5.17 -2.61
CA PRO A 164 6.20 4.29 -2.23
C PRO A 164 6.61 2.83 -1.96
N VAL A 165 7.89 2.50 -2.07
CA VAL A 165 8.45 1.21 -1.65
C VAL A 165 9.12 1.34 -0.29
N VAL A 166 10.12 2.22 -0.19
CA VAL A 166 10.96 2.34 1.00
C VAL A 166 10.20 2.95 2.18
N GLY A 167 9.47 4.05 1.96
CA GLY A 167 8.69 4.71 3.00
C GLY A 167 7.70 3.76 3.68
N PRO A 168 6.82 3.11 2.92
CA PRO A 168 5.86 2.17 3.49
C PRO A 168 6.49 0.96 4.20
N ILE A 169 7.59 0.39 3.69
CA ILE A 169 8.26 -0.73 4.37
C ILE A 169 8.79 -0.29 5.74
N ILE A 170 9.49 0.83 5.80
CA ILE A 170 9.99 1.38 7.07
C ILE A 170 8.82 1.69 8.01
N GLY A 171 7.78 2.36 7.52
CA GLY A 171 6.60 2.70 8.30
C GLY A 171 5.89 1.48 8.87
N ALA A 172 5.73 0.43 8.07
CA ALA A 172 5.09 -0.80 8.51
C ALA A 172 5.86 -1.49 9.63
N VAL A 173 7.17 -1.63 9.48
CA VAL A 173 8.02 -2.24 10.53
C VAL A 173 7.98 -1.41 11.80
N LEU A 174 8.11 -0.08 11.70
CA LEU A 174 8.01 0.81 12.85
C LEU A 174 6.64 0.72 13.53
N GLY A 175 5.55 0.74 12.78
CA GLY A 175 4.20 0.62 13.31
C GLY A 175 3.97 -0.70 14.06
N ALA A 176 4.46 -1.81 13.51
CA ALA A 176 4.36 -3.12 14.15
C ALA A 176 5.19 -3.20 15.43
N VAL A 177 6.43 -2.70 15.42
CA VAL A 177 7.29 -2.67 16.61
C VAL A 177 6.73 -1.77 17.70
N ILE A 178 6.23 -0.58 17.35
CA ILE A 178 5.58 0.35 18.29
C ILE A 178 4.35 -0.31 18.92
N PHE A 179 3.52 -0.97 18.13
CA PHE A 179 2.34 -1.67 18.62
C PHE A 179 2.72 -2.78 19.61
N ASP A 180 3.69 -3.63 19.26
CA ASP A 180 4.15 -4.72 20.13
C ASP A 180 4.76 -4.20 21.44
N ALA A 181 5.56 -3.13 21.37
CA ALA A 181 6.14 -2.49 22.55
C ALA A 181 5.05 -1.88 23.46
N PHE A 182 4.02 -1.25 22.87
CA PHE A 182 2.89 -0.72 23.62
C PHE A 182 2.10 -1.81 24.35
N ILE A 183 1.80 -2.90 23.65
CA ILE A 183 1.10 -4.04 24.23
C ILE A 183 1.91 -4.68 25.36
N ALA A 184 3.21 -4.89 25.15
CA ALA A 184 4.09 -5.44 26.19
C ALA A 184 4.21 -4.55 27.45
N ALA A 185 3.94 -3.24 27.31
CA ALA A 185 3.95 -2.30 28.44
C ALA A 185 2.62 -2.22 29.21
N VAL A 186 1.52 -2.68 28.60
CA VAL A 186 0.16 -2.56 29.17
C VAL A 186 -0.37 -3.89 29.72
N VAL A 187 0.15 -5.00 29.20
CA VAL A 187 -0.22 -6.37 29.61
C VAL A 187 0.89 -6.99 30.44
#